data_3d80caa0a85a027e622c6514ed22ae3d
#
_entry.id   3d80caa0a85a027e622c6514ed22ae3d
#
_cell.length_a   1.000
_cell.length_b   1.000
_cell.length_c   1.000
_cell.angle_alpha   90.00
_cell.angle_beta   90.00
_cell.angle_gamma   90.00
#
_symmetry.space_group_name_H-M   'P 1'
#
loop_
_entity.id
_entity.type
_entity.pdbx_description
1 polymer ?
#
loop_
_entity_poly.entity_id
_entity_poly.type
_entity_poly.pdbx_seq_one_letter_code
_entity_poly.pdbx_strand_id
1 'polypeptide(L)'
;AGNGFYYLMGDIARLHSAVIAYARDFMINRGFTYCVPPFMIRSNVVTGVMSFAEMDAMMYKIEGEDLYLIGTSEHSMIGKFIDTITPETQLPLTLTSYSPCFRKEKGAHGIEERGVYRIHQFEKQEMIVVCKPEESPMWYDKLWQNTVDLFRSMDIPVRTLECCSGDLADLKVKSCDVEAWSPRQKKYFEVGSCSNLGDAQARRLKIRVQGEDGSKYLAHTLNNTVVAPPRMLIAF
;
A
#
# COMPACT_ATOMS: atom_id res chain seq x y z
N ALA A 1 14.44 -17.49 -13.53
CA ALA A 1 14.08 -16.11 -13.29
C ALA A 1 15.23 -15.32 -12.66
N GLY A 2 16.10 -15.84 -11.81
CA GLY A 2 17.21 -15.13 -11.18
C GLY A 2 16.86 -14.59 -9.78
N ASN A 3 17.74 -13.76 -9.23
CA ASN A 3 17.55 -13.15 -7.93
C ASN A 3 16.31 -12.23 -7.93
N GLY A 4 15.63 -12.14 -6.79
CA GLY A 4 14.40 -11.34 -6.67
C GLY A 4 13.14 -12.00 -7.21
N PHE A 5 13.19 -13.26 -7.60
CA PHE A 5 12.06 -14.10 -7.96
C PHE A 5 12.08 -15.40 -7.14
N TYR A 6 10.90 -15.98 -6.93
CA TYR A 6 10.77 -17.16 -6.08
C TYR A 6 9.69 -18.11 -6.60
N TYR A 7 9.79 -19.36 -6.18
CA TYR A 7 8.73 -20.36 -6.29
C TYR A 7 8.32 -20.78 -4.87
N LEU A 8 7.03 -20.71 -4.57
CA LEU A 8 6.46 -21.31 -3.37
C LEU A 8 5.82 -22.63 -3.75
N MET A 9 6.11 -23.70 -3.02
CA MET A 9 5.62 -25.03 -3.33
C MET A 9 5.07 -25.72 -2.08
N GLY A 10 4.05 -26.56 -2.25
CA GLY A 10 3.48 -27.33 -1.16
C GLY A 10 2.86 -26.45 -0.08
N ASP A 11 3.13 -26.77 1.17
CA ASP A 11 2.47 -26.13 2.32
C ASP A 11 2.84 -24.65 2.49
N ILE A 12 4.03 -24.23 2.11
CA ILE A 12 4.40 -22.81 2.15
C ILE A 12 3.58 -21.98 1.15
N ALA A 13 3.24 -22.55 -0.03
CA ALA A 13 2.36 -21.90 -0.99
C ALA A 13 0.93 -21.78 -0.48
N ARG A 14 0.45 -22.82 0.21
CA ARG A 14 -0.87 -22.82 0.87
C ARG A 14 -0.92 -21.80 2.00
N LEU A 15 0.11 -21.74 2.84
CA LEU A 15 0.21 -20.76 3.91
C LEU A 15 0.22 -19.33 3.39
N HIS A 16 0.97 -19.05 2.32
CA HIS A 16 0.97 -17.76 1.64
C HIS A 16 -0.45 -17.34 1.21
N SER A 17 -1.19 -18.24 0.57
CA SER A 17 -2.58 -17.97 0.15
C SER A 17 -3.52 -17.80 1.34
N ALA A 18 -3.32 -18.56 2.41
CA ALA A 18 -4.10 -18.45 3.63
C ALA A 18 -3.89 -17.11 4.34
N VAL A 19 -2.66 -16.58 4.37
CA VAL A 19 -2.33 -15.27 4.93
C VAL A 19 -3.07 -14.16 4.17
N ILE A 20 -3.09 -14.19 2.83
CA ILE A 20 -3.85 -13.23 2.03
C ILE A 20 -5.34 -13.32 2.31
N ALA A 21 -5.90 -14.53 2.35
CA ALA A 21 -7.32 -14.73 2.62
C ALA A 21 -7.70 -14.21 4.02
N TYR A 22 -6.89 -14.52 5.02
CA TYR A 22 -7.09 -14.05 6.38
C TYR A 22 -7.06 -12.51 6.47
N ALA A 23 -6.05 -11.88 5.88
CA ALA A 23 -5.91 -10.42 5.87
C ALA A 23 -7.08 -9.73 5.16
N ARG A 24 -7.54 -10.28 4.02
CA ARG A 24 -8.73 -9.78 3.30
C ARG A 24 -9.95 -9.82 4.20
N ASP A 25 -10.25 -10.96 4.79
CA ASP A 25 -11.45 -11.15 5.62
C ASP A 25 -11.38 -10.31 6.90
N PHE A 26 -10.20 -10.17 7.49
CA PHE A 26 -9.94 -9.28 8.61
C PHE A 26 -10.34 -7.82 8.30
N MET A 27 -10.00 -7.32 7.12
CA MET A 27 -10.35 -5.97 6.71
C MET A 27 -11.83 -5.83 6.33
N ILE A 28 -12.43 -6.82 5.67
CA ILE A 28 -13.87 -6.84 5.38
C ILE A 28 -14.67 -6.76 6.69
N ASN A 29 -14.27 -7.53 7.70
CA ASN A 29 -14.92 -7.53 9.02
C ASN A 29 -14.76 -6.18 9.76
N ARG A 30 -13.82 -5.35 9.36
CA ARG A 30 -13.63 -3.97 9.86
C ARG A 30 -14.33 -2.91 9.00
N GLY A 31 -15.20 -3.32 8.07
CA GLY A 31 -16.01 -2.42 7.26
C GLY A 31 -15.36 -1.89 5.99
N PHE A 32 -14.23 -2.47 5.57
CA PHE A 32 -13.57 -2.13 4.31
C PHE A 32 -14.21 -2.89 3.14
N THR A 33 -14.45 -2.20 2.04
CA THR A 33 -14.95 -2.82 0.81
C THR A 33 -13.81 -3.47 0.04
N TYR A 34 -13.92 -4.76 -0.23
CA TYR A 34 -12.90 -5.51 -0.96
C TYR A 34 -12.96 -5.23 -2.47
N CYS A 35 -11.78 -5.06 -3.07
CA CYS A 35 -11.63 -4.82 -4.50
C CYS A 35 -10.38 -5.55 -5.05
N VAL A 36 -10.50 -6.09 -6.25
CA VAL A 36 -9.37 -6.54 -7.08
C VAL A 36 -9.26 -5.55 -8.25
N PRO A 37 -8.26 -4.67 -8.24
CA PRO A 37 -8.11 -3.62 -9.25
C PRO A 37 -7.36 -4.13 -10.49
N PRO A 38 -7.30 -3.34 -11.58
CA PRO A 38 -6.38 -3.59 -12.68
C PRO A 38 -4.92 -3.61 -12.20
N PHE A 39 -4.10 -4.50 -12.76
CA PHE A 39 -2.68 -4.65 -12.40
C PHE A 39 -1.75 -3.85 -13.32
N MET A 40 -2.31 -3.17 -14.30
CA MET A 40 -1.65 -2.23 -15.19
C MET A 40 -2.40 -0.91 -15.20
N ILE A 41 -1.65 0.20 -15.25
CA ILE A 41 -2.18 1.56 -15.26
C ILE A 41 -1.48 2.40 -16.31
N ARG A 42 -2.13 3.50 -16.73
CA ARG A 42 -1.58 4.44 -17.70
C ARG A 42 -0.70 5.51 -17.01
N SER A 43 0.13 6.18 -17.81
CA SER A 43 1.05 7.23 -17.33
C SER A 43 0.35 8.35 -16.57
N ASN A 44 -0.87 8.75 -16.98
CA ASN A 44 -1.63 9.80 -16.30
C ASN A 44 -2.04 9.42 -14.85
N VAL A 45 -2.18 8.14 -14.55
CA VAL A 45 -2.40 7.65 -13.18
C VAL A 45 -1.06 7.61 -12.43
N VAL A 46 -0.01 7.04 -13.06
CA VAL A 46 1.32 6.92 -12.44
C VAL A 46 1.81 8.27 -11.94
N THR A 47 1.78 9.29 -12.79
CA THR A 47 2.25 10.65 -12.46
C THR A 47 1.39 11.37 -11.42
N GLY A 48 0.20 10.87 -11.14
CA GLY A 48 -0.66 11.38 -10.08
C GLY A 48 -0.42 10.73 -8.72
N VAL A 49 0.07 9.48 -8.67
CA VAL A 49 0.21 8.72 -7.43
C VAL A 49 1.63 8.70 -6.87
N MET A 50 2.64 9.06 -7.66
CA MET A 50 4.04 9.10 -7.23
C MET A 50 4.82 10.21 -7.93
N SER A 51 6.03 10.50 -7.45
CA SER A 51 6.97 11.41 -8.12
C SER A 51 7.63 10.77 -9.35
N PHE A 52 8.21 11.57 -10.23
CA PHE A 52 8.95 11.07 -11.39
C PHE A 52 10.17 10.23 -10.99
N ALA A 53 10.85 10.60 -9.92
CA ALA A 53 12.00 9.87 -9.41
C ALA A 53 11.60 8.47 -8.92
N GLU A 54 10.52 8.39 -8.16
CA GLU A 54 9.95 7.11 -7.71
C GLU A 54 9.48 6.24 -8.88
N MET A 55 8.85 6.85 -9.89
CA MET A 55 8.39 6.14 -11.09
C MET A 55 9.55 5.45 -11.81
N ASP A 56 10.66 6.13 -12.06
CA ASP A 56 11.81 5.54 -12.75
C ASP A 56 12.48 4.43 -11.93
N ALA A 57 12.57 4.61 -10.61
CA ALA A 57 13.18 3.64 -9.71
C ALA A 57 12.33 2.37 -9.52
N MET A 58 11.00 2.49 -9.57
CA MET A 58 10.06 1.44 -9.18
C MET A 58 9.36 0.74 -10.35
N MET A 59 8.85 1.50 -11.34
CA MET A 59 7.84 1.01 -12.27
C MET A 59 8.42 0.26 -13.48
N TYR A 60 7.86 -0.92 -13.77
CA TYR A 60 8.03 -1.58 -15.06
C TYR A 60 7.05 -0.98 -16.08
N LYS A 61 7.56 -0.58 -17.23
CA LYS A 61 6.77 -0.12 -18.38
C LYS A 61 6.66 -1.23 -19.42
N ILE A 62 5.49 -1.40 -20.02
CA ILE A 62 5.29 -2.27 -21.17
C ILE A 62 5.84 -1.57 -22.41
N GLU A 63 6.74 -2.24 -23.13
CA GLU A 63 7.33 -1.71 -24.34
C GLU A 63 6.28 -1.49 -25.44
N GLY A 64 6.29 -0.33 -26.06
CA GLY A 64 5.35 0.02 -27.13
C GLY A 64 3.95 0.46 -26.66
N GLU A 65 3.67 0.42 -25.36
CA GLU A 65 2.37 0.74 -24.79
C GLU A 65 2.46 1.85 -23.73
N ASP A 66 1.37 2.63 -23.55
CA ASP A 66 1.22 3.51 -22.40
C ASP A 66 0.64 2.74 -21.20
N LEU A 67 1.36 1.69 -20.79
CA LEU A 67 0.97 0.81 -19.68
C LEU A 67 2.17 0.53 -18.77
N TYR A 68 1.88 0.51 -17.47
CA TYR A 68 2.85 0.25 -16.41
C TYR A 68 2.29 -0.82 -15.47
N LEU A 69 3.12 -1.78 -15.09
CA LEU A 69 2.76 -2.74 -14.03
C LEU A 69 2.74 -2.01 -12.68
N ILE A 70 1.71 -2.25 -11.89
CA ILE A 70 1.57 -1.59 -10.58
C ILE A 70 2.61 -2.10 -9.58
N GLY A 71 3.18 -1.19 -8.79
CA GLY A 71 4.04 -1.53 -7.65
C GLY A 71 3.27 -1.78 -6.35
N THR A 72 1.99 -1.44 -6.34
CA THR A 72 1.02 -1.64 -5.25
C THR A 72 -0.39 -1.43 -5.78
N SER A 73 -1.38 -2.08 -5.19
CA SER A 73 -2.79 -1.84 -5.56
C SER A 73 -3.27 -0.42 -5.29
N GLU A 74 -2.62 0.31 -4.37
CA GLU A 74 -2.89 1.73 -4.15
C GLU A 74 -2.91 2.53 -5.45
N HIS A 75 -1.96 2.29 -6.35
CA HIS A 75 -1.85 3.01 -7.61
C HIS A 75 -3.15 2.93 -8.43
N SER A 76 -3.65 1.73 -8.63
CA SER A 76 -4.90 1.51 -9.36
C SER A 76 -6.12 2.00 -8.58
N MET A 77 -6.13 1.79 -7.27
CA MET A 77 -7.27 2.15 -6.44
C MET A 77 -7.46 3.67 -6.37
N ILE A 78 -6.39 4.44 -6.25
CA ILE A 78 -6.47 5.91 -6.31
C ILE A 78 -6.76 6.36 -7.74
N GLY A 79 -6.19 5.71 -8.75
CA GLY A 79 -6.50 5.97 -10.16
C GLY A 79 -7.97 5.79 -10.54
N LYS A 80 -8.71 4.94 -9.81
CA LYS A 80 -10.17 4.78 -9.97
C LYS A 80 -10.93 6.11 -9.82
N PHE A 81 -10.39 7.02 -9.02
CA PHE A 81 -11.04 8.30 -8.70
C PHE A 81 -10.54 9.47 -9.56
N ILE A 82 -9.72 9.22 -10.58
CA ILE A 82 -9.23 10.28 -11.46
C ILE A 82 -10.39 11.11 -12.04
N ASP A 83 -10.27 12.44 -11.93
CA ASP A 83 -11.25 13.43 -12.40
C ASP A 83 -12.69 13.19 -11.93
N THR A 84 -12.85 12.71 -10.70
CA THR A 84 -14.16 12.49 -10.09
C THR A 84 -14.55 13.59 -9.11
N ILE A 85 -15.85 13.73 -8.90
CA ILE A 85 -16.44 14.53 -7.83
C ILE A 85 -17.33 13.60 -7.01
N THR A 86 -16.95 13.32 -5.77
CA THR A 86 -17.70 12.44 -4.87
C THR A 86 -18.55 13.29 -3.92
N PRO A 87 -19.84 13.01 -3.76
CA PRO A 87 -20.65 13.65 -2.74
C PRO A 87 -20.05 13.42 -1.34
N GLU A 88 -20.01 14.47 -0.52
CA GLU A 88 -19.46 14.41 0.84
C GLU A 88 -20.14 13.34 1.71
N THR A 89 -21.42 13.11 1.48
CA THR A 89 -22.22 12.09 2.20
C THR A 89 -21.78 10.65 1.93
N GLN A 90 -20.95 10.41 0.90
CA GLN A 90 -20.38 9.09 0.59
C GLN A 90 -19.02 8.85 1.26
N LEU A 91 -18.44 9.86 1.89
CA LEU A 91 -17.17 9.74 2.59
C LEU A 91 -17.34 9.27 4.04
N PRO A 92 -16.38 8.58 4.61
CA PRO A 92 -15.13 8.12 3.99
C PRO A 92 -15.36 6.90 3.08
N LEU A 93 -14.53 6.79 2.02
CA LEU A 93 -14.43 5.55 1.24
C LEU A 93 -13.30 4.71 1.83
N THR A 94 -13.64 3.55 2.38
CA THR A 94 -12.72 2.62 3.00
C THR A 94 -12.63 1.35 2.17
N LEU A 95 -11.49 1.14 1.52
CA LEU A 95 -11.28 0.09 0.55
C LEU A 95 -10.12 -0.80 0.98
N THR A 96 -10.24 -2.10 0.73
CA THR A 96 -9.13 -3.04 0.85
C THR A 96 -8.94 -3.76 -0.48
N SER A 97 -7.70 -3.87 -0.92
CA SER A 97 -7.41 -4.37 -2.26
C SER A 97 -6.28 -5.38 -2.27
N TYR A 98 -6.46 -6.41 -3.07
CA TYR A 98 -5.45 -7.41 -3.37
C TYR A 98 -4.84 -7.14 -4.74
N SER A 99 -3.52 -7.28 -4.84
CA SER A 99 -2.84 -7.37 -6.12
C SER A 99 -1.49 -8.07 -6.04
N PRO A 100 -0.98 -8.62 -7.16
CA PRO A 100 0.45 -8.71 -7.35
C PRO A 100 1.04 -7.30 -7.42
N CYS A 101 2.31 -7.20 -7.03
CA CYS A 101 3.09 -5.97 -7.04
C CYS A 101 4.39 -6.23 -7.80
N PHE A 102 4.76 -5.31 -8.67
CA PHE A 102 5.95 -5.43 -9.52
C PHE A 102 6.87 -4.24 -9.28
N ARG A 103 8.11 -4.48 -8.88
CA ARG A 103 9.07 -3.42 -8.55
C ARG A 103 10.44 -3.70 -9.15
N LYS A 104 11.03 -2.69 -9.79
CA LYS A 104 12.41 -2.77 -10.31
C LYS A 104 13.45 -2.90 -9.20
N GLU A 105 13.16 -2.36 -7.99
CA GLU A 105 14.06 -2.34 -6.83
C GLU A 105 15.46 -1.77 -7.19
N LYS A 106 15.50 -0.75 -8.06
CA LYS A 106 16.74 -0.06 -8.39
C LYS A 106 17.36 0.57 -7.14
N GLY A 107 18.64 0.31 -6.91
CA GLY A 107 19.38 0.84 -5.76
C GLY A 107 19.37 -0.04 -4.51
N ALA A 108 18.65 -1.15 -4.52
CA ALA A 108 18.75 -2.15 -3.45
C ALA A 108 20.06 -2.94 -3.60
N HIS A 109 20.87 -2.99 -2.55
CA HIS A 109 22.15 -3.70 -2.54
C HIS A 109 22.36 -4.44 -1.21
N GLY A 110 23.05 -5.59 -1.25
CA GLY A 110 23.54 -6.29 -0.07
C GLY A 110 22.61 -7.39 0.45
N ILE A 111 22.52 -7.52 1.78
CA ILE A 111 21.77 -8.62 2.46
C ILE A 111 20.29 -8.60 2.11
N GLU A 112 19.71 -7.44 1.85
CA GLU A 112 18.29 -7.28 1.50
C GLU A 112 17.92 -7.91 0.15
N GLU A 113 18.88 -8.13 -0.74
CA GLU A 113 18.67 -8.81 -2.02
C GLU A 113 18.55 -10.34 -1.86
N ARG A 114 18.85 -10.87 -0.68
CA ARG A 114 18.77 -12.32 -0.43
C ARG A 114 17.43 -12.71 0.15
N GLY A 115 16.94 -13.86 -0.31
CA GLY A 115 15.67 -14.41 0.17
C GLY A 115 14.45 -13.72 -0.44
N VAL A 116 13.41 -13.52 0.36
CA VAL A 116 12.09 -13.00 -0.07
C VAL A 116 11.74 -11.64 0.52
N TYR A 117 12.70 -10.96 1.15
CA TYR A 117 12.44 -9.66 1.79
C TYR A 117 12.26 -8.53 0.77
N ARG A 118 13.12 -8.47 -0.26
CA ARG A 118 13.09 -7.50 -1.34
C ARG A 118 13.15 -8.20 -2.69
N ILE A 119 12.04 -8.17 -3.41
CA ILE A 119 11.79 -9.00 -4.59
C ILE A 119 11.06 -8.21 -5.66
N HIS A 120 11.22 -8.63 -6.93
CA HIS A 120 10.64 -7.95 -8.08
C HIS A 120 9.14 -8.18 -8.25
N GLN A 121 8.64 -9.32 -7.75
CA GLN A 121 7.22 -9.68 -7.81
C GLN A 121 6.79 -10.29 -6.47
N PHE A 122 5.72 -9.76 -5.89
CA PHE A 122 5.10 -10.28 -4.68
C PHE A 122 3.62 -9.95 -4.67
N GLU A 123 2.88 -10.50 -3.74
CA GLU A 123 1.46 -10.20 -3.54
C GLU A 123 1.26 -9.36 -2.28
N LYS A 124 0.23 -8.54 -2.27
CA LYS A 124 -0.06 -7.66 -1.14
C LYS A 124 -1.57 -7.42 -1.00
N GLN A 125 -2.04 -7.42 0.24
CA GLN A 125 -3.32 -6.85 0.62
C GLN A 125 -3.08 -5.45 1.17
N GLU A 126 -3.83 -4.46 0.69
CA GLU A 126 -3.67 -3.03 0.98
C GLU A 126 -4.94 -2.44 1.60
N MET A 127 -4.79 -1.37 2.37
CA MET A 127 -5.87 -0.49 2.81
C MET A 127 -5.76 0.85 2.12
N ILE A 128 -6.87 1.38 1.60
CA ILE A 128 -6.96 2.70 0.98
C ILE A 128 -8.13 3.45 1.57
N VAL A 129 -7.90 4.71 1.94
CA VAL A 129 -8.94 5.61 2.44
C VAL A 129 -8.96 6.89 1.60
N VAL A 130 -10.16 7.29 1.18
CA VAL A 130 -10.44 8.61 0.62
C VAL A 130 -11.40 9.29 1.59
N CYS A 131 -11.01 10.42 2.17
CA CYS A 131 -11.76 11.06 3.24
C CYS A 131 -11.71 12.58 3.17
N LYS A 132 -12.45 13.22 4.06
CA LYS A 132 -12.36 14.67 4.29
C LYS A 132 -10.98 15.03 4.87
N PRO A 133 -10.47 16.24 4.58
CA PRO A 133 -9.17 16.68 5.10
C PRO A 133 -9.04 16.59 6.62
N GLU A 134 -10.07 17.00 7.35
CA GLU A 134 -10.09 16.99 8.83
C GLU A 134 -10.11 15.59 9.45
N GLU A 135 -10.53 14.58 8.68
CA GLU A 135 -10.60 13.18 9.13
C GLU A 135 -9.29 12.42 8.92
N SER A 136 -8.39 12.95 8.08
CA SER A 136 -7.18 12.21 7.70
C SER A 136 -6.24 11.86 8.87
N PRO A 137 -6.07 12.66 9.94
CA PRO A 137 -5.27 12.24 11.09
C PRO A 137 -5.87 11.04 11.82
N MET A 138 -7.18 11.01 12.00
CA MET A 138 -7.88 9.88 12.64
C MET A 138 -7.77 8.62 11.80
N TRP A 139 -7.92 8.73 10.47
CA TRP A 139 -7.77 7.58 9.57
C TRP A 139 -6.34 7.06 9.52
N TYR A 140 -5.36 7.94 9.57
CA TYR A 140 -3.96 7.54 9.68
C TYR A 140 -3.71 6.63 10.89
N ASP A 141 -4.22 7.02 12.07
CA ASP A 141 -4.09 6.22 13.29
C ASP A 141 -4.83 4.88 13.19
N LYS A 142 -6.03 4.85 12.61
CA LYS A 142 -6.77 3.61 12.38
C LYS A 142 -6.06 2.66 11.42
N LEU A 143 -5.43 3.19 10.37
CA LEU A 143 -4.79 2.36 9.36
C LEU A 143 -3.57 1.61 9.90
N TRP A 144 -2.64 2.30 10.59
CA TRP A 144 -1.50 1.59 11.15
C TRP A 144 -1.92 0.64 12.29
N GLN A 145 -2.93 1.01 13.07
CA GLN A 145 -3.47 0.14 14.11
C GLN A 145 -4.06 -1.16 13.53
N ASN A 146 -4.74 -1.10 12.39
CA ASN A 146 -5.26 -2.30 11.73
C ASN A 146 -4.15 -3.32 11.40
N THR A 147 -3.00 -2.86 10.93
CA THR A 147 -1.85 -3.76 10.67
C THR A 147 -1.28 -4.32 11.97
N VAL A 148 -1.13 -3.50 12.99
CA VAL A 148 -0.69 -3.95 14.32
C VAL A 148 -1.63 -5.03 14.86
N ASP A 149 -2.93 -4.82 14.78
CA ASP A 149 -3.93 -5.77 15.27
C ASP A 149 -3.92 -7.07 14.48
N LEU A 150 -3.75 -7.00 13.15
CA LEU A 150 -3.62 -8.20 12.31
C LEU A 150 -2.44 -9.06 12.75
N PHE A 151 -1.25 -8.47 12.88
CA PHE A 151 -0.05 -9.20 13.28
C PHE A 151 -0.17 -9.74 14.71
N ARG A 152 -0.72 -8.97 15.64
CA ARG A 152 -0.98 -9.42 17.01
C ARG A 152 -1.98 -10.57 17.08
N SER A 153 -2.97 -10.60 16.18
CA SER A 153 -3.93 -11.73 16.12
C SER A 153 -3.29 -13.06 15.73
N MET A 154 -2.05 -13.01 15.22
CA MET A 154 -1.22 -14.18 14.88
C MET A 154 -0.03 -14.35 15.82
N ASP A 155 -0.06 -13.71 17.01
CA ASP A 155 1.00 -13.74 18.03
C ASP A 155 2.38 -13.26 17.53
N ILE A 156 2.41 -12.41 16.48
CA ILE A 156 3.65 -11.83 15.95
C ILE A 156 3.92 -10.51 16.66
N PRO A 157 5.04 -10.36 17.39
CA PRO A 157 5.41 -9.10 18.02
C PRO A 157 5.71 -8.02 16.96
N VAL A 158 5.10 -6.85 17.13
CA VAL A 158 5.31 -5.70 16.24
C VAL A 158 5.56 -4.43 17.03
N ARG A 159 6.21 -3.47 16.37
CA ARG A 159 6.33 -2.08 16.82
C ARG A 159 6.04 -1.15 15.65
N THR A 160 5.80 0.12 15.96
CA THR A 160 5.65 1.18 14.97
C THR A 160 6.86 2.10 14.99
N LEU A 161 7.26 2.58 13.83
CA LEU A 161 8.36 3.51 13.64
C LEU A 161 7.85 4.73 12.84
N GLU A 162 7.69 5.86 13.50
CA GLU A 162 7.34 7.12 12.83
C GLU A 162 8.51 7.59 11.97
N CYS A 163 8.27 7.83 10.68
CA CYS A 163 9.31 8.28 9.76
C CYS A 163 9.67 9.74 10.04
N CYS A 164 10.96 10.04 10.09
CA CYS A 164 11.43 11.42 10.18
C CYS A 164 11.22 12.18 8.86
N SER A 165 11.18 13.51 8.92
CA SER A 165 10.93 14.36 7.76
C SER A 165 11.95 14.18 6.62
N GLY A 166 13.19 13.81 6.96
CA GLY A 166 14.25 13.56 5.96
C GLY A 166 14.12 12.24 5.19
N ASP A 167 13.20 11.35 5.62
CA ASP A 167 12.96 10.04 5.01
C ASP A 167 11.54 9.91 4.42
N LEU A 168 10.77 10.99 4.42
CA LEU A 168 9.46 11.01 3.80
C LEU A 168 9.59 11.05 2.27
N ALA A 169 8.83 10.18 1.59
CA ALA A 169 8.67 10.27 0.14
C ALA A 169 7.93 11.57 -0.25
N ASP A 170 8.17 12.04 -1.48
CA ASP A 170 7.80 13.37 -1.96
C ASP A 170 6.32 13.77 -1.76
N LEU A 171 5.40 12.81 -1.80
CA LEU A 171 3.96 13.08 -1.69
C LEU A 171 3.40 12.85 -0.29
N LYS A 172 4.20 12.37 0.66
CA LYS A 172 3.71 12.03 2.00
C LYS A 172 3.82 13.22 2.94
N VAL A 173 2.76 13.47 3.71
CA VAL A 173 2.78 14.45 4.82
C VAL A 173 3.09 13.79 6.15
N LYS A 174 2.81 12.49 6.26
CA LYS A 174 3.11 11.68 7.44
C LYS A 174 3.25 10.21 7.05
N SER A 175 4.20 9.50 7.65
CA SER A 175 4.41 8.06 7.41
C SER A 175 4.86 7.35 8.67
N CYS A 176 4.42 6.11 8.84
CA CYS A 176 4.79 5.25 9.94
C CYS A 176 4.96 3.83 9.41
N ASP A 177 6.09 3.22 9.69
CA ASP A 177 6.31 1.82 9.37
C ASP A 177 5.82 0.94 10.52
N VAL A 178 5.25 -0.21 10.16
CA VAL A 178 5.00 -1.30 11.08
C VAL A 178 6.13 -2.32 10.89
N GLU A 179 6.81 -2.65 11.96
CA GLU A 179 7.92 -3.59 11.95
C GLU A 179 7.60 -4.82 12.79
N ALA A 180 7.91 -6.00 12.27
CA ALA A 180 7.76 -7.27 12.98
C ALA A 180 9.12 -7.76 13.53
N TRP A 181 9.08 -8.48 14.65
CA TRP A 181 10.27 -9.09 15.22
C TRP A 181 10.67 -10.36 14.45
N SER A 182 11.92 -10.44 14.05
CA SER A 182 12.51 -11.67 13.50
C SER A 182 13.33 -12.40 14.58
N PRO A 183 12.85 -13.55 15.09
CA PRO A 183 13.61 -14.35 16.06
C PRO A 183 14.97 -14.83 15.53
N ARG A 184 15.03 -15.13 14.23
CA ARG A 184 16.25 -15.58 13.55
C ARG A 184 17.30 -14.47 13.46
N GLN A 185 16.86 -13.25 13.08
CA GLN A 185 17.79 -12.12 12.89
C GLN A 185 17.99 -11.31 14.18
N LYS A 186 17.18 -11.55 15.21
CA LYS A 186 17.15 -10.80 16.49
C LYS A 186 17.03 -9.29 16.28
N LYS A 187 16.19 -8.90 15.30
CA LYS A 187 15.89 -7.50 14.99
C LYS A 187 14.47 -7.35 14.47
N TYR A 188 13.98 -6.12 14.54
CA TYR A 188 12.76 -5.71 13.84
C TYR A 188 13.05 -5.41 12.37
N PHE A 189 12.09 -5.68 11.50
CA PHE A 189 12.13 -5.36 10.08
C PHE A 189 10.76 -4.90 9.59
N GLU A 190 10.74 -4.03 8.61
CA GLU A 190 9.51 -3.45 8.05
C GLU A 190 8.63 -4.52 7.39
N VAL A 191 7.35 -4.56 7.78
CA VAL A 191 6.31 -5.41 7.19
C VAL A 191 5.18 -4.62 6.56
N GLY A 192 5.08 -3.33 6.83
CA GLY A 192 4.10 -2.44 6.25
C GLY A 192 4.48 -0.99 6.46
N SER A 193 3.96 -0.10 5.60
CA SER A 193 4.17 1.33 5.69
C SER A 193 2.85 2.05 5.51
N CYS A 194 2.43 2.77 6.55
CA CYS A 194 1.23 3.60 6.58
C CYS A 194 1.57 5.01 6.13
N SER A 195 0.78 5.56 5.23
CA SER A 195 1.02 6.88 4.67
C SER A 195 -0.23 7.75 4.65
N ASN A 196 -0.08 8.99 5.09
CA ASN A 196 -1.03 10.07 4.82
C ASN A 196 -0.41 10.96 3.73
N LEU A 197 -1.09 11.09 2.60
CA LEU A 197 -0.64 11.87 1.46
C LEU A 197 -1.32 13.24 1.39
N GLY A 198 -2.18 13.55 2.37
CA GLY A 198 -2.96 14.79 2.33
C GLY A 198 -3.71 14.92 1.01
N ASP A 199 -3.65 16.07 0.38
CA ASP A 199 -4.29 16.34 -0.91
C ASP A 199 -3.36 16.13 -2.13
N ALA A 200 -2.14 15.64 -1.95
CA ALA A 200 -1.14 15.59 -3.01
C ALA A 200 -1.60 14.76 -4.23
N GLN A 201 -2.11 13.55 -4.01
CA GLN A 201 -2.65 12.72 -5.09
C GLN A 201 -3.97 13.28 -5.64
N ALA A 202 -4.85 13.75 -4.76
CA ALA A 202 -6.13 14.34 -5.15
C ALA A 202 -5.95 15.59 -6.04
N ARG A 203 -4.96 16.40 -5.74
CA ARG A 203 -4.61 17.58 -6.54
C ARG A 203 -4.14 17.21 -7.95
N ARG A 204 -3.28 16.22 -8.05
CA ARG A 204 -2.75 15.76 -9.35
C ARG A 204 -3.80 15.03 -10.19
N LEU A 205 -4.64 14.21 -9.56
CA LEU A 205 -5.65 13.38 -10.21
C LEU A 205 -7.05 14.03 -10.25
N LYS A 206 -7.21 15.24 -9.70
CA LYS A 206 -8.49 15.97 -9.62
C LYS A 206 -9.56 15.16 -8.88
N ILE A 207 -9.20 14.60 -7.74
CA ILE A 207 -10.14 13.89 -6.86
C ILE A 207 -10.81 14.90 -5.94
N ARG A 208 -12.05 15.24 -6.25
CA ARG A 208 -12.79 16.33 -5.59
C ARG A 208 -13.98 15.80 -4.79
N VAL A 209 -14.36 16.56 -3.82
CA VAL A 209 -15.55 16.32 -2.99
C VAL A 209 -16.54 17.46 -3.20
N GLN A 210 -17.82 17.12 -3.33
CA GLN A 210 -18.93 18.06 -3.34
C GLN A 210 -19.50 18.14 -1.93
N GLY A 211 -19.27 19.27 -1.26
CA GLY A 211 -19.86 19.56 0.04
C GLY A 211 -21.36 19.75 -0.02
N GLU A 212 -22.05 19.54 1.10
CA GLU A 212 -23.51 19.73 1.21
C GLU A 212 -23.91 21.21 1.02
N ASP A 213 -22.99 22.14 1.30
CA ASP A 213 -23.15 23.58 1.08
C ASP A 213 -22.92 24.01 -0.38
N GLY A 214 -22.65 23.06 -1.29
CA GLY A 214 -22.33 23.32 -2.69
C GLY A 214 -20.85 23.62 -2.97
N SER A 215 -20.01 23.72 -1.95
CA SER A 215 -18.57 23.91 -2.12
C SER A 215 -17.89 22.70 -2.76
N LYS A 216 -16.73 22.91 -3.35
CA LYS A 216 -15.87 21.83 -3.86
C LYS A 216 -14.49 21.95 -3.26
N TYR A 217 -13.97 20.82 -2.81
CA TYR A 217 -12.64 20.74 -2.22
C TYR A 217 -11.93 19.43 -2.61
N LEU A 218 -10.61 19.36 -2.38
CA LEU A 218 -9.81 18.18 -2.65
C LEU A 218 -9.95 17.18 -1.50
N ALA A 219 -10.13 15.91 -1.82
CA ALA A 219 -10.08 14.83 -0.82
C ALA A 219 -8.66 14.65 -0.28
N HIS A 220 -8.55 14.04 0.90
CA HIS A 220 -7.30 13.44 1.38
C HIS A 220 -7.28 11.95 1.08
N THR A 221 -6.09 11.43 0.77
CA THR A 221 -5.86 10.01 0.50
C THR A 221 -4.84 9.42 1.46
N LEU A 222 -5.11 8.20 1.91
CA LEU A 222 -4.25 7.46 2.82
C LEU A 222 -4.16 6.01 2.35
N ASN A 223 -3.07 5.36 2.69
CA ASN A 223 -2.90 3.93 2.46
C ASN A 223 -2.06 3.29 3.56
N ASN A 224 -2.19 1.99 3.69
CA ASN A 224 -1.32 1.16 4.50
C ASN A 224 -1.34 -0.28 3.98
N THR A 225 -0.24 -0.96 4.13
CA THR A 225 -0.16 -2.41 3.91
C THR A 225 -0.94 -3.14 4.99
N VAL A 226 -1.89 -3.98 4.60
CA VAL A 226 -2.47 -4.97 5.52
C VAL A 226 -1.46 -6.07 5.75
N VAL A 227 -1.04 -6.73 4.66
CA VAL A 227 0.00 -7.75 4.68
C VAL A 227 0.66 -7.91 3.31
N ALA A 228 1.97 -8.12 3.33
CA ALA A 228 2.75 -8.67 2.22
C ALA A 228 3.26 -10.05 2.70
N PRO A 229 2.67 -11.16 2.23
CA PRO A 229 2.97 -12.49 2.77
C PRO A 229 4.44 -12.85 2.81
N PRO A 230 5.29 -12.53 1.81
CA PRO A 230 6.71 -12.87 1.89
C PRO A 230 7.41 -12.31 3.13
N ARG A 231 7.08 -11.08 3.53
CA ARG A 231 7.64 -10.48 4.76
C ARG A 231 7.01 -11.05 6.02
N MET A 232 5.70 -11.29 6.04
CA MET A 232 5.04 -11.93 7.17
C MET A 232 5.60 -13.33 7.42
N LEU A 233 5.81 -14.13 6.38
CA LEU A 233 6.37 -15.48 6.48
C LEU A 233 7.81 -15.52 7.04
N ILE A 234 8.54 -14.40 7.01
CA ILE A 234 9.85 -14.28 7.68
C ILE A 234 9.67 -14.16 9.20
N ALA A 235 8.59 -13.53 9.65
CA ALA A 235 8.28 -13.34 11.06
C ALA A 235 7.49 -14.51 11.66
N PHE A 236 6.77 -15.26 10.82
CA PHE A 236 5.91 -16.40 11.19
C PHE A 236 6.75 -17.63 11.51
#